data_eb3084bf17f874348dbece2755e53a15
#
_entry.id   eb3084bf17f874348dbece2755e53a15
#
_cell.length_a   1.000
_cell.length_b   1.000
_cell.length_c   1.000
_cell.angle_alpha   90.00
_cell.angle_beta   90.00
_cell.angle_gamma   90.00
#
_symmetry.space_group_name_H-M   'P 1'
#
loop_
_entity.id
_entity.type
_entity.pdbx_description
1 polymer ?
#
loop_
_entity_poly.entity_id
_entity_poly.type
_entity_poly.pdbx_seq_one_letter_code
_entity_poly.pdbx_strand_id
1 'polypeptide(L)'
;DEIIMDNEGKQETLGAFTRCNRGEKYVDHHTLFFINADQAGFNHAAFEVTNWDALMSSHYALLKAGHRHSFGVGKHILGSQTFDYWKDPDGFTLEHFTDGDLLNESFGSQKRGLEDLLGTHWGPDGMPGQ
;
A
#
# COMPACT_ATOMS: atom_id res chain seq x y z
N ASP A 1 8.20 -2.99 -8.34
CA ASP A 1 9.06 -3.84 -7.48
C ASP A 1 8.43 -5.21 -7.32
N GLU A 2 9.26 -6.24 -7.29
CA GLU A 2 8.84 -7.61 -7.03
C GLU A 2 9.07 -7.98 -5.57
N ILE A 3 8.11 -8.65 -4.97
CA ILE A 3 8.25 -9.22 -3.62
C ILE A 3 8.72 -10.65 -3.77
N ILE A 4 9.90 -10.93 -3.25
CA ILE A 4 10.57 -12.23 -3.36
C ILE A 4 10.51 -12.94 -2.01
N MET A 5 10.15 -14.20 -2.06
CA MET A 5 10.14 -15.11 -0.90
C MET A 5 11.07 -16.29 -1.19
N ASP A 6 11.84 -16.70 -0.18
CA ASP A 6 12.63 -17.93 -0.26
C ASP A 6 11.75 -19.11 0.18
N ASN A 7 11.59 -20.08 -0.71
CA ASN A 7 10.89 -21.32 -0.44
C ASN A 7 11.85 -22.49 -0.67
N GLU A 8 12.39 -23.05 0.41
CA GLU A 8 13.31 -24.18 0.39
C GLU A 8 14.53 -24.01 -0.55
N GLY A 9 15.14 -22.81 -0.53
CA GLY A 9 16.30 -22.49 -1.36
C GLY A 9 15.96 -22.02 -2.77
N LYS A 10 14.67 -21.90 -3.13
CA LYS A 10 14.22 -21.30 -4.39
C LYS A 10 13.62 -19.92 -4.12
N GLN A 11 14.04 -18.94 -4.91
CA GLN A 11 13.38 -17.64 -4.91
C GLN A 11 12.09 -17.71 -5.73
N GLU A 12 10.99 -17.33 -5.10
CA GLU A 12 9.68 -17.24 -5.75
C GLU A 12 9.16 -15.81 -5.66
N THR A 13 8.54 -15.33 -6.73
CA THR A 13 7.86 -14.04 -6.73
C THR A 13 6.50 -14.20 -6.06
N LEU A 14 6.34 -13.58 -4.90
CA LEU A 14 5.07 -13.56 -4.16
C LEU A 14 4.12 -12.52 -4.69
N GLY A 15 4.62 -11.39 -5.16
CA GLY A 15 3.79 -10.29 -5.65
C GLY A 15 4.58 -9.24 -6.40
N ALA A 16 3.89 -8.29 -6.98
CA ALA A 16 4.50 -7.20 -7.72
C ALA A 16 3.72 -5.89 -7.55
N PHE A 17 4.46 -4.84 -7.20
CA PHE A 17 4.01 -3.46 -7.31
C PHE A 17 4.27 -2.95 -8.71
N THR A 18 3.23 -2.54 -9.40
CA THR A 18 3.30 -2.07 -10.78
C THR A 18 2.88 -0.61 -10.89
N ARG A 19 3.56 0.12 -11.77
CA ARG A 19 3.27 1.52 -12.04
C ARG A 19 3.02 1.77 -13.50
N CYS A 20 2.38 2.91 -13.81
CA CYS A 20 2.19 3.34 -15.18
C CYS A 20 3.54 3.71 -15.82
N ASN A 21 3.80 3.21 -17.01
CA ASN A 21 4.97 3.63 -17.79
C ASN A 21 4.64 4.93 -18.53
N ARG A 22 5.22 6.02 -18.05
CA ARG A 22 5.11 7.34 -18.66
C ARG A 22 6.47 7.92 -19.04
N GLY A 23 7.46 7.05 -19.25
CA GLY A 23 8.81 7.44 -19.62
C GLY A 23 9.48 8.29 -18.56
N GLU A 24 9.95 9.46 -18.92
CA GLU A 24 10.63 10.39 -18.00
C GLU A 24 9.71 11.06 -16.98
N LYS A 25 8.40 11.02 -17.19
CA LYS A 25 7.45 11.63 -16.26
C LYS A 25 7.35 10.82 -14.98
N TYR A 26 7.38 11.52 -13.85
CA TYR A 26 7.19 10.91 -12.55
C TYR A 26 5.75 10.43 -12.37
N VAL A 27 5.62 9.23 -11.80
CA VAL A 27 4.35 8.60 -11.44
C VAL A 27 4.46 8.00 -10.05
N ASP A 28 3.35 7.62 -9.46
CA ASP A 28 3.33 6.95 -8.16
C ASP A 28 4.15 5.66 -8.19
N HIS A 29 4.75 5.30 -7.05
CA HIS A 29 5.48 4.06 -6.87
C HIS A 29 4.70 2.86 -7.41
N HIS A 30 3.40 2.82 -7.15
CA HIS A 30 2.53 1.81 -7.73
C HIS A 30 1.10 2.34 -7.93
N THR A 31 0.47 1.82 -8.97
CA THR A 31 -0.95 2.00 -9.24
C THR A 31 -1.71 0.72 -8.91
N LEU A 32 -1.06 -0.42 -9.08
CA LEU A 32 -1.68 -1.73 -8.88
C LEU A 32 -0.67 -2.68 -8.25
N PHE A 33 -1.12 -3.41 -7.23
CA PHE A 33 -0.37 -4.48 -6.59
C PHE A 33 -1.07 -5.82 -6.79
N PHE A 34 -0.31 -6.80 -7.24
CA PHE A 34 -0.75 -8.20 -7.34
C PHE A 34 0.00 -9.03 -6.32
N ILE A 35 -0.70 -9.89 -5.63
CA ILE A 35 -0.10 -10.89 -4.75
C ILE A 35 -0.58 -12.28 -5.12
N ASN A 36 0.33 -13.25 -5.11
CA ASN A 36 -0.01 -14.64 -5.30
C ASN A 36 -0.68 -15.18 -4.04
N ALA A 37 -1.90 -15.68 -4.18
CA ALA A 37 -2.69 -16.21 -3.08
C ALA A 37 -3.46 -17.45 -3.55
N ASP A 38 -3.90 -18.28 -2.61
CA ASP A 38 -4.62 -19.51 -2.91
C ASP A 38 -5.97 -19.27 -3.61
N GLN A 39 -6.57 -18.11 -3.33
CA GLN A 39 -7.84 -17.72 -3.94
C GLN A 39 -7.74 -16.32 -4.54
N ALA A 40 -8.34 -16.15 -5.71
CA ALA A 40 -8.50 -14.83 -6.31
C ALA A 40 -9.44 -13.98 -5.46
N GLY A 41 -9.08 -12.72 -5.27
CA GLY A 41 -9.88 -11.80 -4.48
C GLY A 41 -9.39 -10.37 -4.61
N PHE A 42 -10.21 -9.46 -4.14
CA PHE A 42 -9.91 -8.03 -4.09
C PHE A 42 -9.48 -7.66 -2.67
N ASN A 43 -8.35 -6.98 -2.52
CA ASN A 43 -7.88 -6.54 -1.21
C ASN A 43 -8.44 -5.17 -0.84
N HIS A 44 -8.06 -4.12 -1.56
CA HIS A 44 -8.53 -2.76 -1.29
C HIS A 44 -8.36 -1.84 -2.49
N ALA A 45 -9.04 -0.70 -2.43
CA ALA A 45 -8.79 0.45 -3.30
C ALA A 45 -8.20 1.59 -2.49
N ALA A 46 -7.30 2.36 -3.09
CA ALA A 46 -6.61 3.47 -2.44
C ALA A 46 -6.92 4.79 -3.13
N PHE A 47 -7.06 5.84 -2.32
CA PHE A 47 -7.35 7.21 -2.76
C PHE A 47 -6.35 8.16 -2.11
N GLU A 48 -5.67 8.94 -2.95
CA GLU A 48 -4.73 9.93 -2.45
C GLU A 48 -5.47 11.13 -1.87
N VAL A 49 -5.04 11.56 -0.69
CA VAL A 49 -5.47 12.82 -0.07
C VAL A 49 -4.36 13.88 -0.21
N THR A 50 -4.71 15.15 -0.05
CA THR A 50 -3.85 16.27 -0.40
C THR A 50 -2.54 16.30 0.39
N ASN A 51 -2.59 16.00 1.69
CA ASN A 51 -1.45 16.07 2.61
C ASN A 51 -1.76 15.35 3.92
N TRP A 52 -0.79 15.37 4.82
CA TRP A 52 -0.93 14.79 6.16
C TRP A 52 -2.11 15.37 6.95
N ASP A 53 -2.32 16.67 6.92
CA ASP A 53 -3.44 17.30 7.63
C ASP A 53 -4.78 16.78 7.11
N ALA A 54 -4.92 16.65 5.81
CA ALA A 54 -6.12 16.08 5.20
C ALA A 54 -6.35 14.62 5.61
N LEU A 55 -5.28 13.81 5.67
CA LEU A 55 -5.36 12.42 6.11
C LEU A 55 -5.85 12.32 7.55
N MET A 56 -5.26 13.10 8.46
CA MET A 56 -5.62 13.07 9.87
C MET A 56 -6.97 13.72 10.16
N SER A 57 -7.33 14.78 9.47
CA SER A 57 -8.67 15.38 9.55
C SER A 57 -9.74 14.38 9.12
N SER A 58 -9.50 13.66 8.03
CA SER A 58 -10.40 12.59 7.56
C SER A 58 -10.49 11.45 8.57
N HIS A 59 -9.36 11.05 9.16
CA HIS A 59 -9.29 10.00 10.18
C HIS A 59 -10.26 10.32 11.34
N TYR A 60 -10.14 11.49 11.92
CA TYR A 60 -10.99 11.91 13.05
C TYR A 60 -12.45 12.14 12.64
N ALA A 61 -12.70 12.65 11.44
CA ALA A 61 -14.06 12.83 10.93
C ALA A 61 -14.77 11.48 10.76
N LEU A 62 -14.07 10.47 10.22
CA LEU A 62 -14.60 9.13 10.05
C LEU A 62 -14.85 8.42 11.39
N LEU A 63 -13.94 8.57 12.36
CA LEU A 63 -14.15 8.06 13.71
C LEU A 63 -15.41 8.69 14.34
N LYS A 64 -15.52 10.00 14.26
CA LYS A 64 -16.68 10.72 14.81
C LYS A 64 -18.01 10.31 14.16
N ALA A 65 -17.97 10.02 12.87
CA ALA A 65 -19.15 9.55 12.12
C ALA A 65 -19.49 8.07 12.38
N GLY A 66 -18.66 7.34 13.15
CA GLY A 66 -18.93 5.96 13.52
C GLY A 66 -18.50 4.93 12.47
N HIS A 67 -17.67 5.31 11.50
CA HIS A 67 -17.13 4.37 10.54
C HIS A 67 -16.07 3.45 11.17
N ARG A 68 -15.95 2.24 10.61
CA ARG A 68 -15.03 1.23 11.14
C ARG A 68 -13.61 1.45 10.60
N HIS A 69 -12.69 1.77 11.50
CA HIS A 69 -11.26 1.83 11.21
C HIS A 69 -10.70 0.42 11.05
N SER A 70 -9.83 0.21 10.07
CA SER A 70 -9.23 -1.09 9.77
C SER A 70 -7.78 -1.17 10.21
N PHE A 71 -6.92 -0.30 9.68
CA PHE A 71 -5.47 -0.42 9.85
C PHE A 71 -4.79 0.93 9.66
N GLY A 72 -3.87 1.29 10.53
CA GLY A 72 -3.14 2.56 10.45
C GLY A 72 -3.34 3.39 11.72
N VAL A 73 -2.88 4.61 11.71
CA VAL A 73 -2.13 5.34 10.69
C VAL A 73 -0.67 4.89 10.71
N GLY A 74 -0.03 4.81 9.56
CA GLY A 74 1.37 4.40 9.47
C GLY A 74 2.04 4.86 8.17
N LYS A 75 3.30 4.48 8.00
CA LYS A 75 4.08 4.77 6.79
C LYS A 75 4.69 3.48 6.25
N HIS A 76 4.30 3.09 5.04
CA HIS A 76 4.83 1.92 4.37
C HIS A 76 6.33 2.05 4.08
N ILE A 77 7.06 0.94 4.18
CA ILE A 77 8.45 0.87 3.70
C ILE A 77 8.47 0.99 2.17
N LEU A 78 7.63 0.20 1.49
CA LEU A 78 7.55 0.21 0.03
C LEU A 78 6.64 1.34 -0.44
N GLY A 79 7.19 2.24 -1.27
CA GLY A 79 6.48 3.40 -1.78
C GLY A 79 6.36 4.57 -0.82
N SER A 80 6.74 4.40 0.44
CA SER A 80 6.77 5.46 1.47
C SER A 80 5.42 6.16 1.71
N GLN A 81 4.30 5.58 1.27
CA GLN A 81 2.99 6.19 1.51
C GLN A 81 2.66 6.18 3.00
N THR A 82 2.20 7.33 3.48
CA THR A 82 1.51 7.43 4.76
C THR A 82 0.08 6.97 4.55
N PHE A 83 -0.35 5.99 5.32
CA PHE A 83 -1.59 5.24 5.06
C PHE A 83 -2.58 5.28 6.21
N ASP A 84 -3.84 5.12 5.86
CA ASP A 84 -4.95 4.95 6.78
C ASP A 84 -6.06 4.13 6.11
N TYR A 85 -6.34 2.94 6.65
CA TYR A 85 -7.28 1.98 6.06
C TYR A 85 -8.59 1.95 6.83
N TRP A 86 -9.69 1.94 6.07
CA TRP A 86 -11.06 1.98 6.58
C TRP A 86 -11.90 0.88 5.96
N LYS A 87 -12.97 0.49 6.64
CA LYS A 87 -14.02 -0.35 6.06
C LYS A 87 -15.19 0.51 5.63
N ASP A 88 -15.67 0.29 4.40
CA ASP A 88 -16.91 0.90 3.95
C ASP A 88 -18.15 0.18 4.54
N PRO A 89 -19.37 0.68 4.34
CA PRO A 89 -20.58 0.04 4.88
C PRO A 89 -20.80 -1.40 4.40
N ASP A 90 -20.29 -1.76 3.23
CA ASP A 90 -20.40 -3.10 2.66
C ASP A 90 -19.25 -4.03 3.08
N GLY A 91 -18.28 -3.52 3.85
CA GLY A 91 -17.15 -4.29 4.37
C GLY A 91 -15.90 -4.27 3.49
N PHE A 92 -15.91 -3.55 2.37
CA PHE A 92 -14.71 -3.38 1.56
C PHE A 92 -13.69 -2.49 2.26
N THR A 93 -12.40 -2.80 2.05
CA THR A 93 -11.31 -1.99 2.58
C THR A 93 -10.99 -0.86 1.62
N LEU A 94 -10.91 0.36 2.16
CA LEU A 94 -10.46 1.57 1.45
C LEU A 94 -9.24 2.13 2.16
N GLU A 95 -8.28 2.62 1.37
CA GLU A 95 -7.09 3.29 1.89
C GLU A 95 -7.12 4.77 1.53
N HIS A 96 -6.89 5.64 2.50
CA HIS A 96 -6.43 7.01 2.27
C HIS A 96 -4.91 7.01 2.39
N PHE A 97 -4.24 7.64 1.43
CA PHE A 97 -2.78 7.76 1.49
C PHE A 97 -2.31 9.14 1.07
N THR A 98 -1.10 9.49 1.47
CA THR A 98 -0.41 10.71 1.06
C THR A 98 1.10 10.51 1.13
N ASP A 99 1.86 11.43 0.57
CA ASP A 99 3.32 11.51 0.69
C ASP A 99 4.06 10.26 0.19
N GLY A 100 3.59 9.69 -0.93
CA GLY A 100 4.23 8.54 -1.57
C GLY A 100 5.42 8.92 -2.45
N ASP A 101 6.29 7.93 -2.73
CA ASP A 101 7.40 8.07 -3.65
C ASP A 101 6.88 8.27 -5.08
N LEU A 102 7.54 9.18 -5.80
CA LEU A 102 7.32 9.41 -7.23
C LEU A 102 8.54 8.87 -7.99
N LEU A 103 8.28 8.02 -8.98
CA LEU A 103 9.31 7.34 -9.76
C LEU A 103 9.06 7.54 -11.26
N ASN A 104 10.13 7.45 -12.04
CA ASN A 104 10.06 7.39 -13.49
C ASN A 104 10.81 6.17 -14.03
N GLU A 105 10.96 6.06 -15.35
CA GLU A 105 11.61 4.90 -15.98
C GLU A 105 13.06 4.66 -15.54
N SER A 106 13.76 5.71 -15.07
CA SER A 106 15.17 5.61 -14.66
C SER A 106 15.37 4.78 -13.37
N PHE A 107 14.33 4.60 -12.57
CA PHE A 107 14.44 3.84 -11.31
C PHE A 107 14.43 2.32 -11.50
N GLY A 108 13.91 1.82 -12.63
CA GLY A 108 13.82 0.40 -12.88
C GLY A 108 12.92 -0.34 -11.89
N SER A 109 13.18 -1.62 -11.72
CA SER A 109 12.49 -2.50 -10.78
C SER A 109 13.48 -3.08 -9.77
N GLN A 110 13.03 -3.23 -8.52
CA GLN A 110 13.82 -3.82 -7.44
C GLN A 110 13.16 -5.09 -6.92
N LYS A 111 13.98 -6.02 -6.44
CA LYS A 111 13.52 -7.19 -5.69
C LYS A 111 13.57 -6.86 -4.20
N ARG A 112 12.47 -7.08 -3.50
CA ARG A 112 12.31 -6.78 -2.08
C ARG A 112 11.82 -8.01 -1.33
N GLY A 113 12.14 -8.10 -0.05
CA GLY A 113 11.73 -9.19 0.79
C GLY A 113 10.33 -9.00 1.40
N LEU A 114 9.80 -10.07 1.99
CA LEU A 114 8.50 -10.06 2.66
C LEU A 114 8.48 -9.10 3.86
N GLU A 115 9.59 -8.95 4.56
CA GLU A 115 9.75 -8.03 5.68
C GLU A 115 9.50 -6.57 5.27
N ASP A 116 9.87 -6.19 4.05
CA ASP A 116 9.60 -4.85 3.55
C ASP A 116 8.11 -4.65 3.21
N LEU A 117 7.44 -5.71 2.77
CA LEU A 117 6.01 -5.68 2.48
C LEU A 117 5.18 -5.56 3.76
N LEU A 118 5.55 -6.28 4.81
CA LEU A 118 4.80 -6.36 6.06
C LEU A 118 5.22 -5.30 7.09
N GLY A 119 6.41 -4.72 6.94
CA GLY A 119 6.93 -3.73 7.86
C GLY A 119 6.51 -2.31 7.52
N THR A 120 6.73 -1.43 8.48
CA THR A 120 6.48 0.00 8.35
C THR A 120 7.70 0.79 8.80
N HIS A 121 7.86 2.01 8.30
CA HIS A 121 8.82 2.95 8.88
C HIS A 121 8.38 3.37 10.27
N TRP A 122 7.08 3.54 10.46
CA TRP A 122 6.41 3.74 11.73
C TRP A 122 4.93 3.40 11.56
N GLY A 123 4.29 3.02 12.67
CA GLY A 123 2.90 2.58 12.69
C GLY A 123 2.75 1.06 12.81
N PRO A 124 1.56 0.53 12.58
CA PRO A 124 1.31 -0.90 12.72
C PRO A 124 1.92 -1.71 11.56
N ASP A 125 2.53 -2.84 11.90
CA ASP A 125 3.01 -3.82 10.93
C ASP A 125 1.90 -4.81 10.56
N GLY A 126 2.03 -5.43 9.39
CA GLY A 126 1.14 -6.46 8.90
C GLY A 126 0.50 -6.15 7.56
N MET A 127 -0.50 -6.95 7.19
CA MET A 127 -1.23 -6.79 5.94
C MET A 127 -2.53 -6.03 6.18
N PRO A 128 -2.79 -4.96 5.45
CA PRO A 128 -4.09 -4.28 5.49
C PRO A 128 -5.18 -5.16 4.87
N GLY A 129 -6.42 -4.97 5.31
CA GLY A 129 -7.58 -5.65 4.75
C GLY A 129 -7.94 -6.98 5.41
N GLN A 130 -7.23 -7.34 6.45
CA GLN A 130 -7.54 -8.51 7.27
C GLN A 130 -8.47 -8.18 8.43
#